data_32ac34036f41d88320513705e5154740
#
_entry.id   32ac34036f41d88320513705e5154740
#
_cell.length_a   1.000
_cell.length_b   1.000
_cell.length_c   1.000
_cell.angle_alpha   90.00
_cell.angle_beta   90.00
_cell.angle_gamma   90.00
#
_symmetry.space_group_name_H-M   'P 1'
#
loop_
_entity.id
_entity.type
_entity.pdbx_description
1 polymer ?
#
loop_
_entity_poly.entity_id
_entity_poly.type
_entity_poly.pdbx_seq_one_letter_code
_entity_poly.pdbx_strand_id
1 'polypeptide(L)'
;MRRESFFRHNFLFRRRTVFDRSALAVCLAVWAAVFLIVRAAPCHGAPQAPPDAVQIRKMALADAVAIALTNNVTLQSAFLDRQLQRIDLQLAERRNYLPSDPTVTLGVNRLSSYTMPGPGVGSTRTEGLNYSGDFSATLAIPTGGSLTFAWNNAGNRPDLGRDYNYSSGWTAVFSQPLLKGGGLTNAAYNVRIARIAEETNLLALTDTIAATIRTAITGFRNYKTAERQLVIAEMGLVRARTLFAYNKDMIEAGRLAGTEIVQAQADIAAQETQVIDAKNNLDSARLSLIQVLNIDKSTFFEAVDEAVQPVAVPPLQEALALAFQYRTDYLRAVKGLETAKLTLARARRNRLWSLDLTAATTDSYAASVFDTYDAAFRRAFNNGAERDWYAGLELKIPLVYMTSDMRSYYGAKNDLEKADLAFEKLKLDIEIEVQNALRNVDSNYRSLKSAQLARQLAEKKLQIEQEKLGA
;
A
#
# COMPACT_ATOMS: atom_id res chain seq x y z
N MET A 1 33.11 8.52 59.94
CA MET A 1 32.84 8.73 61.39
C MET A 1 31.35 8.51 61.59
N ARG A 2 31.05 7.39 62.26
CA ARG A 2 30.12 7.20 63.42
C ARG A 2 28.68 7.71 63.15
N ARG A 3 27.62 6.95 63.22
CA ARG A 3 27.06 5.86 64.04
C ARG A 3 25.55 6.07 64.06
N GLU A 4 24.81 5.07 63.71
CA GLU A 4 23.90 4.28 64.62
C GLU A 4 22.79 5.12 65.27
N SER A 5 21.58 4.75 65.40
CA SER A 5 20.77 3.51 65.47
C SER A 5 19.40 3.85 66.06
N PHE A 6 18.48 2.95 66.00
CA PHE A 6 17.31 2.74 66.88
C PHE A 6 16.04 3.59 66.65
N PHE A 7 14.97 2.99 66.15
CA PHE A 7 13.90 2.51 67.01
C PHE A 7 12.93 1.55 66.28
N ARG A 8 12.87 0.32 66.72
CA ARG A 8 11.79 -0.62 66.46
C ARG A 8 10.55 -0.17 67.25
N HIS A 9 9.39 -0.12 66.59
CA HIS A 9 8.13 -0.36 67.29
C HIS A 9 7.24 -1.24 66.41
N ASN A 10 7.04 -2.47 66.90
CA ASN A 10 6.04 -3.42 66.50
C ASN A 10 4.65 -2.82 66.78
N PHE A 11 3.81 -2.74 65.75
CA PHE A 11 2.39 -2.71 65.94
C PHE A 11 1.77 -3.80 65.03
N LEU A 12 1.42 -4.89 65.66
CA LEU A 12 0.60 -5.98 65.17
C LEU A 12 -0.81 -5.42 64.87
N PHE A 13 -1.13 -5.24 63.60
CA PHE A 13 -2.51 -5.16 63.15
C PHE A 13 -2.81 -6.32 62.23
N ARG A 14 -3.32 -7.37 62.81
CA ARG A 14 -3.89 -8.55 62.17
C ARG A 14 -5.25 -8.13 61.58
N ARG A 15 -5.31 -7.72 60.29
CA ARG A 15 -6.53 -7.70 59.51
C ARG A 15 -6.36 -8.65 58.34
N ARG A 16 -7.14 -9.73 58.37
CA ARG A 16 -7.37 -10.67 57.28
C ARG A 16 -7.94 -9.88 56.07
N THR A 17 -7.10 -9.59 55.09
CA THR A 17 -7.56 -9.31 53.75
C THR A 17 -7.77 -10.68 53.10
N VAL A 18 -9.01 -11.09 52.99
CA VAL A 18 -9.43 -12.18 52.13
C VAL A 18 -9.30 -11.64 50.69
N PHE A 19 -8.11 -11.70 50.15
CA PHE A 19 -7.90 -11.55 48.70
C PHE A 19 -8.28 -12.90 48.11
N ASP A 20 -9.43 -12.92 47.44
CA ASP A 20 -9.93 -14.12 46.77
C ASP A 20 -8.97 -14.52 45.64
N ARG A 21 -8.30 -15.66 45.85
CA ARG A 21 -7.29 -16.22 44.93
C ARG A 21 -7.86 -16.55 43.53
N SER A 22 -9.19 -16.59 43.40
CA SER A 22 -9.88 -16.89 42.14
C SER A 22 -9.87 -15.72 41.18
N ALA A 23 -9.98 -14.47 41.63
CA ALA A 23 -9.95 -13.28 40.78
C ALA A 23 -8.55 -13.02 40.22
N LEU A 24 -7.49 -13.31 40.99
CA LEU A 24 -6.11 -13.16 40.53
C LEU A 24 -5.71 -14.24 39.49
N ALA A 25 -6.29 -15.45 39.62
CA ALA A 25 -6.04 -16.54 38.67
C ALA A 25 -6.65 -16.27 37.28
N VAL A 26 -7.83 -15.65 37.24
CA VAL A 26 -8.49 -15.28 35.96
C VAL A 26 -7.74 -14.12 35.27
N CYS A 27 -7.30 -13.12 36.03
CA CYS A 27 -6.49 -12.02 35.47
C CYS A 27 -5.12 -12.51 34.95
N LEU A 28 -4.46 -13.43 35.68
CA LEU A 28 -3.19 -14.01 35.27
C LEU A 28 -3.32 -14.95 34.04
N ALA A 29 -4.43 -15.68 33.93
CA ALA A 29 -4.70 -16.55 32.78
C ALA A 29 -4.96 -15.74 31.51
N VAL A 30 -5.65 -14.61 31.59
CA VAL A 30 -5.86 -13.68 30.46
C VAL A 30 -4.54 -12.99 30.07
N TRP A 31 -3.70 -12.60 31.05
CA TRP A 31 -2.38 -12.02 30.80
C TRP A 31 -1.41 -13.02 30.17
N ALA A 32 -1.43 -14.28 30.59
CA ALA A 32 -0.61 -15.34 30.00
C ALA A 32 -1.02 -15.66 28.56
N ALA A 33 -2.33 -15.61 28.25
CA ALA A 33 -2.82 -15.81 26.87
C ALA A 33 -2.44 -14.66 25.92
N VAL A 34 -2.41 -13.41 26.41
CA VAL A 34 -1.98 -12.25 25.61
C VAL A 34 -0.46 -12.23 25.38
N PHE A 35 0.33 -12.72 26.36
CA PHE A 35 1.81 -12.79 26.23
C PHE A 35 2.30 -13.92 25.32
N LEU A 36 1.47 -14.94 25.05
CA LEU A 36 1.84 -16.07 24.20
C LEU A 36 1.67 -15.80 22.69
N ILE A 37 1.00 -14.68 22.31
CA ILE A 37 0.76 -14.32 20.91
C ILE A 37 1.86 -13.40 20.34
N VAL A 38 2.70 -12.79 21.18
CA VAL A 38 3.81 -11.94 20.73
C VAL A 38 5.14 -12.70 20.84
N ARG A 39 5.28 -13.80 20.11
CA ARG A 39 6.61 -14.31 19.77
C ARG A 39 7.03 -13.67 18.45
N ALA A 40 7.86 -12.65 18.57
CA ALA A 40 8.62 -12.09 17.45
C ALA A 40 9.39 -13.20 16.75
N ALA A 41 9.16 -13.36 15.46
CA ALA A 41 10.02 -14.16 14.61
C ALA A 41 11.44 -13.55 14.64
N PRO A 42 12.51 -14.37 14.76
CA PRO A 42 13.86 -13.84 14.71
C PRO A 42 14.15 -13.33 13.31
N CYS A 43 14.44 -12.03 13.19
CA CYS A 43 15.11 -11.47 12.02
C CYS A 43 16.47 -12.15 11.88
N HIS A 44 16.59 -13.11 10.97
CA HIS A 44 17.87 -13.57 10.50
C HIS A 44 18.42 -12.50 9.56
N GLY A 45 19.33 -11.68 10.06
CA GLY A 45 20.23 -10.88 9.24
C GLY A 45 21.05 -11.83 8.37
N ALA A 46 20.86 -11.79 7.07
CA ALA A 46 21.74 -12.46 6.14
C ALA A 46 23.17 -11.88 6.28
N PRO A 47 24.22 -12.70 6.30
CA PRO A 47 25.59 -12.22 6.35
C PRO A 47 25.88 -11.42 5.08
N GLN A 48 26.31 -10.14 5.24
CA GLN A 48 26.89 -9.36 4.17
C GLN A 48 28.19 -10.04 3.72
N ALA A 49 28.23 -10.44 2.46
CA ALA A 49 29.45 -10.91 1.83
C ALA A 49 30.49 -9.75 1.76
N PRO A 50 31.79 -10.03 1.85
CA PRO A 50 32.83 -9.01 1.76
C PRO A 50 32.86 -8.36 0.36
N PRO A 51 33.35 -7.12 0.24
CA PRO A 51 33.42 -6.42 -1.04
C PRO A 51 34.47 -7.09 -1.94
N ASP A 52 33.97 -7.88 -2.88
CA ASP A 52 34.81 -8.56 -3.87
C ASP A 52 35.20 -7.64 -5.03
N ALA A 53 36.35 -7.96 -5.61
CA ALA A 53 36.98 -7.32 -6.76
C ALA A 53 35.98 -6.96 -7.86
N VAL A 54 36.26 -5.85 -8.58
CA VAL A 54 35.53 -5.39 -9.77
C VAL A 54 35.25 -6.56 -10.70
N GLN A 55 34.05 -7.15 -10.60
CA GLN A 55 33.62 -8.23 -11.48
C GLN A 55 32.96 -7.62 -12.71
N ILE A 56 33.62 -7.69 -13.85
CA ILE A 56 32.99 -7.37 -15.15
C ILE A 56 32.05 -8.54 -15.46
N ARG A 57 30.74 -8.30 -15.37
CA ARG A 57 29.72 -9.31 -15.63
C ARG A 57 29.13 -9.12 -17.03
N LYS A 58 29.24 -10.13 -17.86
CA LYS A 58 28.48 -10.14 -19.13
C LYS A 58 26.99 -10.18 -18.80
N MET A 59 26.25 -9.24 -19.35
CA MET A 59 24.81 -9.10 -19.08
C MET A 59 24.03 -9.08 -20.40
N ALA A 60 23.11 -10.03 -20.54
CA ALA A 60 22.10 -10.00 -21.60
C ALA A 60 20.87 -9.19 -21.16
N LEU A 61 20.03 -8.78 -22.11
CA LEU A 61 18.79 -8.08 -21.81
C LEU A 61 17.87 -8.88 -20.86
N ALA A 62 17.79 -10.20 -21.05
CA ALA A 62 17.00 -11.08 -20.20
C ALA A 62 17.50 -11.10 -18.76
N ASP A 63 18.82 -11.09 -18.55
CA ASP A 63 19.42 -11.03 -17.22
C ASP A 63 19.11 -9.72 -16.51
N ALA A 64 19.21 -8.58 -17.23
CA ALA A 64 18.86 -7.27 -16.69
C ALA A 64 17.39 -7.21 -16.24
N VAL A 65 16.46 -7.76 -17.02
CA VAL A 65 15.05 -7.86 -16.66
C VAL A 65 14.85 -8.76 -15.45
N ALA A 66 15.50 -9.93 -15.38
CA ALA A 66 15.38 -10.84 -14.26
C ALA A 66 15.90 -10.22 -12.95
N ILE A 67 17.04 -9.52 -13.00
CA ILE A 67 17.60 -8.81 -11.84
C ILE A 67 16.67 -7.66 -11.40
N ALA A 68 16.13 -6.88 -12.35
CA ALA A 68 15.19 -5.82 -12.03
C ALA A 68 13.93 -6.37 -11.33
N LEU A 69 13.37 -7.49 -11.79
CA LEU A 69 12.18 -8.11 -11.20
C LEU A 69 12.43 -8.65 -9.78
N THR A 70 13.66 -9.03 -9.45
CA THR A 70 14.00 -9.55 -8.11
C THR A 70 14.40 -8.47 -7.13
N ASN A 71 15.13 -7.45 -7.59
CA ASN A 71 15.82 -6.50 -6.72
C ASN A 71 15.20 -5.09 -6.71
N ASN A 72 14.33 -4.76 -7.67
CA ASN A 72 13.79 -3.39 -7.77
C ASN A 72 12.96 -3.03 -6.53
N VAL A 73 13.35 -1.93 -5.85
CA VAL A 73 12.71 -1.47 -4.60
C VAL A 73 11.25 -1.12 -4.79
N THR A 74 10.89 -0.49 -5.92
CA THR A 74 9.50 -0.13 -6.22
C THR A 74 8.62 -1.37 -6.33
N LEU A 75 9.12 -2.42 -6.97
CA LEU A 75 8.40 -3.68 -7.10
C LEU A 75 8.30 -4.42 -5.75
N GLN A 76 9.37 -4.43 -4.96
CA GLN A 76 9.33 -5.02 -3.60
C GLN A 76 8.32 -4.29 -2.70
N SER A 77 8.28 -2.94 -2.76
CA SER A 77 7.26 -2.16 -2.06
C SER A 77 5.85 -2.53 -2.51
N ALA A 78 5.61 -2.65 -3.82
CA ALA A 78 4.31 -3.05 -4.35
C ALA A 78 3.87 -4.46 -3.90
N PHE A 79 4.81 -5.39 -3.71
CA PHE A 79 4.51 -6.70 -3.14
C PHE A 79 4.16 -6.64 -1.65
N LEU A 80 4.80 -5.76 -0.87
CA LEU A 80 4.44 -5.53 0.55
C LEU A 80 3.04 -4.90 0.65
N ASP A 81 2.76 -3.88 -0.15
CA ASP A 81 1.43 -3.27 -0.23
C ASP A 81 0.36 -4.30 -0.60
N ARG A 82 0.71 -5.22 -1.49
CA ARG A 82 -0.17 -6.32 -1.91
C ARG A 82 -0.54 -7.27 -0.76
N GLN A 83 0.37 -7.51 0.17
CA GLN A 83 0.08 -8.33 1.36
C GLN A 83 -0.98 -7.64 2.25
N LEU A 84 -0.85 -6.32 2.47
CA LEU A 84 -1.84 -5.54 3.24
C LEU A 84 -3.21 -5.54 2.54
N GLN A 85 -3.26 -5.31 1.25
CA GLN A 85 -4.51 -5.29 0.47
C GLN A 85 -5.27 -6.63 0.54
N ARG A 86 -4.55 -7.76 0.58
CA ARG A 86 -5.18 -9.08 0.80
C ARG A 86 -5.76 -9.22 2.21
N ILE A 87 -5.10 -8.65 3.20
CA ILE A 87 -5.61 -8.62 4.57
C ILE A 87 -6.87 -7.75 4.64
N ASP A 88 -6.92 -6.62 3.93
CA ASP A 88 -8.10 -5.75 3.87
C ASP A 88 -9.32 -6.48 3.30
N LEU A 89 -9.14 -7.27 2.25
CA LEU A 89 -10.23 -8.12 1.72
C LEU A 89 -10.68 -9.15 2.76
N GLN A 90 -9.75 -9.85 3.40
CA GLN A 90 -10.07 -10.84 4.42
C GLN A 90 -10.82 -10.20 5.62
N LEU A 91 -10.41 -8.99 6.02
CA LEU A 91 -11.09 -8.24 7.06
C LEU A 91 -12.51 -7.83 6.64
N ALA A 92 -12.68 -7.36 5.40
CA ALA A 92 -14.00 -7.00 4.87
C ALA A 92 -14.94 -8.22 4.83
N GLU A 93 -14.45 -9.37 4.38
CA GLU A 93 -15.20 -10.62 4.38
C GLU A 93 -15.51 -11.12 5.79
N ARG A 94 -14.51 -11.08 6.68
CA ARG A 94 -14.68 -11.48 8.09
C ARG A 94 -15.72 -10.64 8.82
N ARG A 95 -15.67 -9.31 8.67
CA ARG A 95 -16.65 -8.40 9.29
C ARG A 95 -18.09 -8.62 8.84
N ASN A 96 -18.29 -9.24 7.69
CA ASN A 96 -19.62 -9.52 7.17
C ASN A 96 -20.20 -10.85 7.65
N TYR A 97 -19.38 -11.78 8.17
CA TYR A 97 -19.80 -13.14 8.50
C TYR A 97 -19.43 -13.59 9.93
N LEU A 98 -18.52 -12.90 10.60
CA LEU A 98 -18.08 -13.22 11.94
C LEU A 98 -18.38 -12.06 12.90
N PRO A 99 -18.44 -12.31 14.22
CA PRO A 99 -18.53 -11.23 15.18
C PRO A 99 -17.44 -10.19 14.91
N SER A 100 -17.86 -8.95 14.72
CA SER A 100 -16.94 -7.85 14.52
C SER A 100 -16.33 -7.49 15.87
N ASP A 101 -15.01 -7.63 15.92
CA ASP A 101 -14.13 -7.09 16.96
C ASP A 101 -14.69 -7.23 18.39
N PRO A 102 -14.72 -8.46 18.99
CA PRO A 102 -15.08 -8.60 20.39
C PRO A 102 -14.10 -7.76 21.21
N THR A 103 -14.64 -6.85 22.00
CA THR A 103 -13.84 -5.94 22.83
C THR A 103 -14.00 -6.26 24.30
N VAL A 104 -12.89 -6.23 25.03
CA VAL A 104 -12.86 -6.26 26.49
C VAL A 104 -12.28 -4.93 26.94
N THR A 105 -13.05 -4.20 27.74
CA THR A 105 -12.62 -2.93 28.31
C THR A 105 -12.51 -3.08 29.82
N LEU A 106 -11.34 -2.78 30.37
CA LEU A 106 -11.10 -2.76 31.81
C LEU A 106 -10.81 -1.31 32.23
N GLY A 107 -11.58 -0.80 33.18
CA GLY A 107 -11.45 0.58 33.64
C GLY A 107 -11.31 0.64 35.17
N VAL A 108 -10.40 1.47 35.66
CA VAL A 108 -10.28 1.85 37.07
C VAL A 108 -10.23 3.37 37.14
N ASN A 109 -11.20 3.97 37.77
CA ASN A 109 -11.33 5.42 37.91
C ASN A 109 -11.45 5.83 39.36
N ARG A 110 -10.62 6.77 39.78
CA ARG A 110 -10.82 7.47 41.08
C ARG A 110 -11.65 8.71 40.82
N LEU A 111 -12.79 8.81 41.47
CA LEU A 111 -13.68 9.95 41.41
C LEU A 111 -13.44 10.82 42.64
N SER A 112 -13.25 12.12 42.46
CA SER A 112 -13.28 13.12 43.51
C SER A 112 -14.34 14.15 43.14
N SER A 113 -15.42 14.17 43.90
CA SER A 113 -16.53 15.11 43.72
C SER A 113 -16.55 16.11 44.87
N TYR A 114 -16.70 17.38 44.52
CA TYR A 114 -16.83 18.48 45.46
C TYR A 114 -18.23 19.06 45.34
N THR A 115 -19.03 18.91 46.41
CA THR A 115 -20.39 19.45 46.45
C THR A 115 -20.41 20.62 47.38
N MET A 116 -20.80 21.80 46.87
CA MET A 116 -21.17 22.96 47.66
C MET A 116 -22.69 22.99 47.85
N PRO A 117 -23.24 22.56 48.97
CA PRO A 117 -24.63 22.85 49.27
C PRO A 117 -24.73 24.33 49.62
N GLY A 118 -25.86 24.97 49.35
CA GLY A 118 -26.08 26.42 49.46
C GLY A 118 -25.59 27.11 50.75
N PRO A 119 -25.77 28.45 50.88
CA PRO A 119 -25.17 29.25 51.93
C PRO A 119 -25.51 28.70 53.33
N GLY A 120 -24.48 28.38 54.12
CA GLY A 120 -24.61 27.92 55.51
C GLY A 120 -24.38 26.43 55.73
N VAL A 121 -24.15 25.64 54.69
CA VAL A 121 -23.81 24.20 54.82
C VAL A 121 -22.38 23.97 54.34
N GLY A 122 -21.57 23.29 55.15
CA GLY A 122 -20.18 23.04 54.83
C GLY A 122 -20.00 22.25 53.52
N SER A 123 -18.94 22.51 52.77
CA SER A 123 -18.58 21.77 51.58
C SER A 123 -18.24 20.33 51.87
N THR A 124 -18.80 19.41 51.14
CA THR A 124 -18.50 17.96 51.25
C THR A 124 -17.66 17.51 50.07
N ARG A 125 -16.49 16.95 50.38
CA ARG A 125 -15.66 16.27 49.37
C ARG A 125 -15.89 14.78 49.49
N THR A 126 -16.35 14.16 48.39
CA THR A 126 -16.53 12.72 48.30
C THR A 126 -15.47 12.15 47.39
N GLU A 127 -14.71 11.19 47.87
CA GLU A 127 -13.73 10.47 47.07
C GLU A 127 -14.20 9.02 46.89
N GLY A 128 -14.35 8.61 45.67
CA GLY A 128 -14.78 7.27 45.32
C GLY A 128 -13.80 6.52 44.42
N LEU A 129 -13.93 5.22 44.35
CA LEU A 129 -13.20 4.35 43.43
C LEU A 129 -14.21 3.54 42.62
N ASN A 130 -14.11 3.64 41.30
CA ASN A 130 -14.89 2.85 40.36
C ASN A 130 -13.98 1.95 39.56
N TYR A 131 -14.37 0.69 39.39
CA TYR A 131 -13.77 -0.18 38.40
C TYR A 131 -14.86 -0.78 37.52
N SER A 132 -14.53 -1.01 36.25
CA SER A 132 -15.44 -1.63 35.28
C SER A 132 -14.71 -2.71 34.48
N GLY A 133 -15.48 -3.70 34.07
CA GLY A 133 -15.00 -4.72 33.14
C GLY A 133 -16.14 -5.04 32.19
N ASP A 134 -15.99 -4.59 30.93
CA ASP A 134 -17.02 -4.68 29.91
C ASP A 134 -16.57 -5.60 28.79
N PHE A 135 -17.46 -6.46 28.34
CA PHE A 135 -17.28 -7.27 27.13
C PHE A 135 -18.36 -6.90 26.13
N SER A 136 -18.00 -6.71 24.86
CA SER A 136 -18.94 -6.44 23.78
C SER A 136 -18.55 -7.20 22.52
N ALA A 137 -19.53 -7.81 21.88
CA ALA A 137 -19.38 -8.47 20.60
C ALA A 137 -20.61 -8.20 19.71
N THR A 138 -20.38 -7.82 18.45
CA THR A 138 -21.45 -7.58 17.48
C THR A 138 -21.31 -8.53 16.30
N LEU A 139 -22.36 -9.27 15.99
CA LEU A 139 -22.48 -10.12 14.81
C LEU A 139 -23.27 -9.38 13.75
N ALA A 140 -22.66 -9.14 12.57
CA ALA A 140 -23.36 -8.60 11.42
C ALA A 140 -24.20 -9.70 10.75
N ILE A 141 -25.43 -9.36 10.36
CA ILE A 141 -26.34 -10.27 9.67
C ILE A 141 -26.35 -9.92 8.17
N PRO A 142 -26.31 -10.91 7.27
CA PRO A 142 -26.25 -10.67 5.81
C PRO A 142 -27.37 -9.82 5.23
N THR A 143 -28.46 -9.62 5.97
CA THR A 143 -29.59 -8.75 5.60
C THR A 143 -29.37 -7.27 5.96
N GLY A 144 -28.21 -6.93 6.55
CA GLY A 144 -27.88 -5.60 7.03
C GLY A 144 -28.23 -5.36 8.49
N GLY A 145 -28.74 -6.37 9.19
CA GLY A 145 -28.97 -6.31 10.63
C GLY A 145 -27.71 -6.60 11.46
N SER A 146 -27.86 -6.49 12.78
CA SER A 146 -26.82 -6.83 13.73
C SER A 146 -27.42 -7.48 14.99
N LEU A 147 -26.64 -8.37 15.59
CA LEU A 147 -26.88 -8.90 16.93
C LEU A 147 -25.70 -8.49 17.80
N THR A 148 -25.95 -7.64 18.79
CA THR A 148 -24.95 -7.17 19.73
C THR A 148 -25.18 -7.82 21.08
N PHE A 149 -24.15 -8.44 21.61
CA PHE A 149 -24.10 -8.90 23.00
C PHE A 149 -23.13 -8.01 23.79
N ALA A 150 -23.59 -7.47 24.89
CA ALA A 150 -22.78 -6.69 25.81
C ALA A 150 -22.93 -7.27 27.23
N TRP A 151 -21.83 -7.36 27.93
CA TRP A 151 -21.81 -7.74 29.34
C TRP A 151 -20.99 -6.71 30.09
N ASN A 152 -21.64 -6.03 31.01
CA ASN A 152 -21.08 -4.93 31.77
C ASN A 152 -20.97 -5.31 33.24
N ASN A 153 -19.83 -5.00 33.83
CA ASN A 153 -19.57 -5.22 35.25
C ASN A 153 -18.99 -3.96 35.86
N ALA A 154 -19.48 -3.55 36.96
CA ALA A 154 -18.94 -2.42 37.68
C ALA A 154 -18.91 -2.66 39.20
N GLY A 155 -17.87 -2.13 39.81
CA GLY A 155 -17.80 -1.98 41.24
C GLY A 155 -17.62 -0.50 41.58
N ASN A 156 -18.54 0.05 42.32
CA ASN A 156 -18.53 1.45 42.72
C ASN A 156 -18.40 1.56 44.23
N ARG A 157 -17.39 2.25 44.68
CA ARG A 157 -17.22 2.67 46.07
C ARG A 157 -17.37 4.17 46.15
N PRO A 158 -18.59 4.67 46.42
CA PRO A 158 -18.89 6.10 46.33
C PRO A 158 -18.15 6.95 47.37
N ASP A 159 -17.72 6.33 48.48
CA ASP A 159 -16.93 6.93 49.54
C ASP A 159 -15.90 5.92 50.02
N LEU A 160 -14.65 6.33 50.22
CA LEU A 160 -13.56 5.43 50.72
C LEU A 160 -13.84 4.81 52.09
N GLY A 161 -14.80 5.36 52.85
CA GLY A 161 -15.26 4.81 54.12
C GLY A 161 -16.36 3.75 54.02
N ARG A 162 -16.94 3.52 52.82
CA ARG A 162 -18.07 2.60 52.62
C ARG A 162 -17.67 1.35 51.84
N ASP A 163 -18.54 0.35 51.86
CA ASP A 163 -18.35 -0.87 51.06
C ASP A 163 -18.65 -0.63 49.57
N TYR A 164 -18.21 -1.57 48.74
CA TYR A 164 -18.46 -1.53 47.31
C TYR A 164 -19.91 -1.90 46.99
N ASN A 165 -20.49 -1.19 46.02
CA ASN A 165 -21.69 -1.62 45.33
C ASN A 165 -21.27 -2.31 44.03
N TYR A 166 -21.67 -3.54 43.83
CA TYR A 166 -21.37 -4.33 42.64
C TYR A 166 -22.59 -4.36 41.74
N SER A 167 -22.34 -4.22 40.43
CA SER A 167 -23.36 -4.44 39.41
C SER A 167 -22.80 -5.34 38.30
N SER A 168 -23.63 -6.25 37.85
CA SER A 168 -23.34 -7.09 36.71
C SER A 168 -24.60 -7.18 35.86
N GLY A 169 -24.45 -7.07 34.55
CA GLY A 169 -25.58 -7.17 33.65
C GLY A 169 -25.14 -7.53 32.24
N TRP A 170 -26.00 -8.16 31.49
CA TRP A 170 -25.81 -8.41 30.08
C TRP A 170 -27.01 -7.91 29.28
N THR A 171 -26.74 -7.53 28.04
CA THR A 171 -27.74 -7.07 27.10
C THR A 171 -27.49 -7.73 25.76
N ALA A 172 -28.53 -8.28 25.17
CA ALA A 172 -28.52 -8.75 23.80
C ALA A 172 -29.49 -7.91 22.98
N VAL A 173 -28.97 -7.24 21.94
CA VAL A 173 -29.74 -6.34 21.05
C VAL A 173 -29.69 -6.88 19.64
N PHE A 174 -30.84 -7.19 19.10
CA PHE A 174 -31.05 -7.45 17.69
C PHE A 174 -31.58 -6.19 17.02
N SER A 175 -30.93 -5.76 15.93
CA SER A 175 -31.39 -4.62 15.13
C SER A 175 -31.38 -5.01 13.65
N GLN A 176 -32.52 -4.82 12.96
CA GLN A 176 -32.67 -5.12 11.55
C GLN A 176 -33.26 -3.91 10.82
N PRO A 177 -32.45 -3.19 10.02
CA PRO A 177 -32.99 -2.16 9.13
C PRO A 177 -33.83 -2.81 8.01
N LEU A 178 -35.05 -2.31 7.81
CA LEU A 178 -35.98 -2.82 6.82
C LEU A 178 -35.99 -1.99 5.54
N LEU A 179 -35.72 -0.67 5.62
CA LEU A 179 -35.68 0.25 4.49
C LEU A 179 -34.29 0.81 4.26
N LYS A 180 -33.92 1.92 4.93
CA LYS A 180 -32.61 2.53 4.83
C LYS A 180 -31.56 1.60 5.44
N GLY A 181 -30.53 1.26 4.66
CA GLY A 181 -29.49 0.35 5.15
C GLY A 181 -29.79 -1.14 5.06
N GLY A 182 -31.06 -1.53 4.87
CA GLY A 182 -31.48 -2.92 4.81
C GLY A 182 -31.26 -3.59 3.46
N GLY A 183 -31.31 -4.93 3.48
CA GLY A 183 -31.26 -5.79 2.31
C GLY A 183 -29.88 -6.30 1.93
N LEU A 184 -29.83 -7.47 1.31
CA LEU A 184 -28.61 -8.20 0.93
C LEU A 184 -27.62 -7.37 0.12
N THR A 185 -28.11 -6.54 -0.80
CA THR A 185 -27.25 -5.71 -1.66
C THR A 185 -26.50 -4.65 -0.87
N ASN A 186 -27.14 -4.06 0.16
CA ASN A 186 -26.53 -3.03 0.97
C ASN A 186 -25.56 -3.64 2.00
N ALA A 187 -25.92 -4.76 2.60
CA ALA A 187 -25.07 -5.49 3.51
C ALA A 187 -23.79 -6.00 2.82
N ALA A 188 -23.95 -6.58 1.61
CA ALA A 188 -22.83 -7.07 0.82
C ALA A 188 -21.99 -5.96 0.15
N TYR A 189 -22.41 -4.70 0.23
CA TYR A 189 -21.72 -3.59 -0.47
C TYR A 189 -20.24 -3.50 -0.11
N ASN A 190 -19.90 -3.50 1.17
CA ASN A 190 -18.51 -3.36 1.61
C ASN A 190 -17.63 -4.52 1.12
N VAL A 191 -18.16 -5.75 1.12
CA VAL A 191 -17.43 -6.92 0.60
C VAL A 191 -17.29 -6.83 -0.92
N ARG A 192 -18.33 -6.39 -1.64
CA ARG A 192 -18.23 -6.21 -3.10
C ARG A 192 -17.20 -5.16 -3.48
N ILE A 193 -17.19 -4.03 -2.79
CA ILE A 193 -16.18 -2.97 -3.00
C ILE A 193 -14.78 -3.49 -2.68
N ALA A 194 -14.61 -4.24 -1.59
CA ALA A 194 -13.32 -4.83 -1.24
C ALA A 194 -12.84 -5.84 -2.30
N ARG A 195 -13.74 -6.64 -2.90
CA ARG A 195 -13.39 -7.54 -4.00
C ARG A 195 -12.99 -6.80 -5.27
N ILE A 196 -13.74 -5.76 -5.65
CA ILE A 196 -13.37 -4.91 -6.80
C ILE A 196 -12.04 -4.20 -6.55
N ALA A 197 -11.80 -3.70 -5.34
CA ALA A 197 -10.53 -3.11 -4.95
C ALA A 197 -9.38 -4.12 -5.06
N GLU A 198 -9.60 -5.36 -4.62
CA GLU A 198 -8.64 -6.44 -4.75
C GLU A 198 -8.27 -6.74 -6.21
N GLU A 199 -9.25 -6.85 -7.10
CA GLU A 199 -9.04 -7.03 -8.53
C GLU A 199 -8.30 -5.83 -9.14
N THR A 200 -8.66 -4.61 -8.75
CA THR A 200 -8.00 -3.38 -9.19
C THR A 200 -6.55 -3.30 -8.71
N ASN A 201 -6.27 -3.74 -7.49
CA ASN A 201 -4.94 -3.79 -6.91
C ASN A 201 -4.05 -4.83 -7.62
N LEU A 202 -4.64 -5.96 -8.03
CA LEU A 202 -3.93 -6.96 -8.83
C LEU A 202 -3.53 -6.40 -10.20
N LEU A 203 -4.43 -5.66 -10.85
CA LEU A 203 -4.13 -4.97 -12.11
C LEU A 203 -3.05 -3.88 -11.92
N ALA A 204 -3.07 -3.15 -10.81
CA ALA A 204 -2.06 -2.16 -10.48
C ALA A 204 -0.67 -2.79 -10.26
N LEU A 205 -0.61 -3.94 -9.60
CA LEU A 205 0.64 -4.70 -9.48
C LEU A 205 1.17 -5.13 -10.85
N THR A 206 0.29 -5.62 -11.73
CA THR A 206 0.66 -5.98 -13.11
C THR A 206 1.23 -4.78 -13.87
N ASP A 207 0.64 -3.58 -13.70
CA ASP A 207 1.19 -2.34 -14.25
C ASP A 207 2.60 -2.04 -13.73
N THR A 208 2.81 -2.17 -12.42
CA THR A 208 4.11 -1.92 -11.80
C THR A 208 5.16 -2.89 -12.34
N ILE A 209 4.81 -4.18 -12.49
CA ILE A 209 5.70 -5.19 -13.11
C ILE A 209 6.04 -4.78 -14.54
N ALA A 210 5.04 -4.46 -15.36
CA ALA A 210 5.24 -4.07 -16.74
C ALA A 210 6.08 -2.78 -16.88
N ALA A 211 5.86 -1.79 -16.01
CA ALA A 211 6.64 -0.56 -15.94
C ALA A 211 8.09 -0.84 -15.55
N THR A 212 8.33 -1.71 -14.57
CA THR A 212 9.68 -2.12 -14.15
C THR A 212 10.43 -2.80 -15.28
N ILE A 213 9.79 -3.75 -15.99
CA ILE A 213 10.36 -4.41 -17.17
C ILE A 213 10.71 -3.38 -18.24
N ARG A 214 9.80 -2.47 -18.56
CA ARG A 214 10.03 -1.41 -19.57
C ARG A 214 11.20 -0.53 -19.19
N THR A 215 11.28 -0.12 -17.94
CA THR A 215 12.37 0.73 -17.43
C THR A 215 13.72 0.00 -17.49
N ALA A 216 13.75 -1.30 -17.14
CA ALA A 216 14.96 -2.12 -17.23
C ALA A 216 15.43 -2.27 -18.70
N ILE A 217 14.50 -2.57 -19.63
CA ILE A 217 14.80 -2.67 -21.06
C ILE A 217 15.35 -1.34 -21.60
N THR A 218 14.71 -0.23 -21.26
CA THR A 218 15.13 1.10 -21.71
C THR A 218 16.50 1.47 -21.13
N GLY A 219 16.71 1.24 -19.84
CA GLY A 219 17.99 1.49 -19.17
C GLY A 219 19.14 0.66 -19.78
N PHE A 220 18.90 -0.64 -20.02
CA PHE A 220 19.89 -1.51 -20.66
C PHE A 220 20.23 -1.06 -22.08
N ARG A 221 19.23 -0.70 -22.89
CA ARG A 221 19.45 -0.20 -24.26
C ARG A 221 20.17 1.14 -24.29
N ASN A 222 19.87 2.04 -23.36
CA ASN A 222 20.57 3.31 -23.22
C ASN A 222 22.05 3.10 -22.86
N TYR A 223 22.31 2.20 -21.91
CA TYR A 223 23.68 1.82 -21.55
C TYR A 223 24.45 1.28 -22.76
N LYS A 224 23.87 0.32 -23.49
CA LYS A 224 24.48 -0.27 -24.69
C LYS A 224 24.71 0.76 -25.80
N THR A 225 23.80 1.72 -25.97
CA THR A 225 23.97 2.81 -26.93
C THR A 225 25.13 3.71 -26.53
N ALA A 226 25.24 4.07 -25.26
CA ALA A 226 26.34 4.88 -24.72
C ALA A 226 27.71 4.17 -24.88
N GLU A 227 27.76 2.86 -24.61
CA GLU A 227 28.94 2.03 -24.83
C GLU A 227 29.42 2.08 -26.29
N ARG A 228 28.49 1.93 -27.23
CA ARG A 228 28.81 2.04 -28.66
C ARG A 228 29.21 3.43 -29.08
N GLN A 229 28.62 4.48 -28.52
CA GLN A 229 29.01 5.87 -28.78
C GLN A 229 30.44 6.15 -28.33
N LEU A 230 30.84 5.59 -27.18
CA LEU A 230 32.23 5.68 -26.71
C LEU A 230 33.20 5.04 -27.73
N VAL A 231 32.91 3.81 -28.16
CA VAL A 231 33.75 3.13 -29.17
C VAL A 231 33.85 3.95 -30.47
N ILE A 232 32.76 4.56 -30.93
CA ILE A 232 32.76 5.43 -32.13
C ILE A 232 33.60 6.69 -31.92
N ALA A 233 33.50 7.34 -30.74
CA ALA A 233 34.30 8.51 -30.41
C ALA A 233 35.79 8.18 -30.32
N GLU A 234 36.16 7.06 -29.70
CA GLU A 234 37.55 6.59 -29.67
C GLU A 234 38.13 6.30 -31.05
N MET A 235 37.34 5.64 -31.93
CA MET A 235 37.72 5.45 -33.35
C MET A 235 37.85 6.79 -34.10
N GLY A 236 37.02 7.78 -33.75
CA GLY A 236 37.12 9.15 -34.28
C GLY A 236 38.46 9.81 -33.92
N LEU A 237 38.85 9.70 -32.65
CA LEU A 237 40.11 10.21 -32.14
C LEU A 237 41.32 9.52 -32.80
N VAL A 238 41.29 8.19 -32.96
CA VAL A 238 42.34 7.43 -33.65
C VAL A 238 42.48 7.94 -35.09
N ARG A 239 41.37 8.13 -35.83
CA ARG A 239 41.40 8.68 -37.19
C ARG A 239 41.98 10.09 -37.26
N ALA A 240 41.58 10.99 -36.34
CA ALA A 240 42.10 12.36 -36.31
C ALA A 240 43.64 12.37 -36.06
N ARG A 241 44.12 11.50 -35.16
CA ARG A 241 45.55 11.34 -34.92
C ARG A 241 46.29 10.76 -36.12
N THR A 242 45.74 9.81 -36.84
CA THR A 242 46.32 9.25 -38.05
C THR A 242 46.37 10.31 -39.17
N LEU A 243 45.31 11.10 -39.35
CA LEU A 243 45.29 12.20 -40.31
C LEU A 243 46.33 13.29 -39.99
N PHE A 244 46.47 13.63 -38.69
CA PHE A 244 47.53 14.56 -38.23
C PHE A 244 48.91 14.06 -38.60
N ALA A 245 49.20 12.77 -38.34
CA ALA A 245 50.50 12.18 -38.71
C ALA A 245 50.74 12.24 -40.20
N TYR A 246 49.74 11.87 -41.03
CA TYR A 246 49.82 11.95 -42.46
C TYR A 246 50.04 13.39 -42.96
N ASN A 247 49.30 14.38 -42.46
CA ASN A 247 49.47 15.79 -42.82
C ASN A 247 50.86 16.29 -42.44
N LYS A 248 51.42 15.87 -41.31
CA LYS A 248 52.76 16.20 -40.90
C LYS A 248 53.82 15.69 -41.90
N ASP A 249 53.72 14.41 -42.32
CA ASP A 249 54.63 13.82 -43.31
C ASP A 249 54.54 14.52 -44.67
N MET A 250 53.30 14.92 -45.06
CA MET A 250 53.07 15.66 -46.36
C MET A 250 53.60 17.09 -46.29
N ILE A 251 53.59 17.76 -45.12
CA ILE A 251 54.20 19.08 -44.94
C ILE A 251 55.73 18.98 -44.98
N GLU A 252 56.30 17.96 -44.34
CA GLU A 252 57.76 17.70 -44.37
C GLU A 252 58.23 17.39 -45.80
N ALA A 253 57.38 16.73 -46.61
CA ALA A 253 57.64 16.49 -48.05
C ALA A 253 57.40 17.72 -48.94
N GLY A 254 56.98 18.86 -48.37
CA GLY A 254 56.67 20.08 -49.08
C GLY A 254 55.42 20.04 -50.00
N ARG A 255 54.52 19.06 -49.71
CA ARG A 255 53.30 18.82 -50.54
C ARG A 255 52.01 19.42 -49.89
N LEU A 256 52.07 19.93 -48.66
CA LEU A 256 50.96 20.52 -47.97
C LEU A 256 51.36 21.81 -47.25
N ALA A 257 50.44 22.76 -47.10
CA ALA A 257 50.69 24.03 -46.43
C ALA A 257 50.81 23.84 -44.91
N GLY A 258 51.77 24.51 -44.25
CA GLY A 258 51.99 24.37 -42.82
C GLY A 258 50.80 24.78 -41.91
N THR A 259 49.85 25.54 -42.47
CA THR A 259 48.60 25.93 -41.76
C THR A 259 47.65 24.74 -41.51
N GLU A 260 47.74 23.68 -42.29
CA GLU A 260 46.90 22.48 -42.15
C GLU A 260 47.21 21.69 -40.86
N ILE A 261 48.39 21.87 -40.29
CA ILE A 261 48.73 21.22 -39.02
C ILE A 261 47.93 21.79 -37.86
N VAL A 262 47.66 23.11 -37.90
CA VAL A 262 46.86 23.76 -36.86
C VAL A 262 45.41 23.28 -36.90
N GLN A 263 44.85 23.11 -38.13
CA GLN A 263 43.51 22.55 -38.30
C GLN A 263 43.42 21.11 -37.79
N ALA A 264 44.39 20.27 -38.13
CA ALA A 264 44.44 18.89 -37.66
C ALA A 264 44.60 18.78 -36.13
N GLN A 265 45.35 19.72 -35.50
CA GLN A 265 45.44 19.80 -34.04
C GLN A 265 44.09 20.20 -33.40
N ALA A 266 43.39 21.16 -33.99
CA ALA A 266 42.05 21.56 -33.51
C ALA A 266 41.04 20.39 -33.64
N ASP A 267 41.11 19.60 -34.70
CA ASP A 267 40.28 18.42 -34.87
C ASP A 267 40.59 17.34 -33.82
N ILE A 268 41.87 17.11 -33.47
CA ILE A 268 42.22 16.20 -32.36
C ILE A 268 41.60 16.68 -31.04
N ALA A 269 41.74 17.96 -30.70
CA ALA A 269 41.20 18.51 -29.49
C ALA A 269 39.66 18.39 -29.44
N ALA A 270 38.98 18.59 -30.58
CA ALA A 270 37.53 18.37 -30.67
C ALA A 270 37.16 16.90 -30.45
N GLN A 271 37.89 15.94 -31.02
CA GLN A 271 37.63 14.52 -30.83
C GLN A 271 37.97 14.06 -29.36
N GLU A 272 39.00 14.64 -28.75
CA GLU A 272 39.28 14.37 -27.32
C GLU A 272 38.14 14.82 -26.40
N THR A 273 37.53 15.97 -26.69
CA THR A 273 36.34 16.43 -25.98
C THR A 273 35.16 15.46 -26.18
N GLN A 274 34.92 14.98 -27.41
CA GLN A 274 33.89 14.00 -27.70
C GLN A 274 34.10 12.67 -26.94
N VAL A 275 35.34 12.21 -26.76
CA VAL A 275 35.64 11.01 -25.97
C VAL A 275 35.36 11.24 -24.49
N ILE A 276 35.67 12.41 -23.96
CA ILE A 276 35.37 12.77 -22.58
C ILE A 276 33.84 12.77 -22.36
N ASP A 277 33.10 13.41 -23.25
CA ASP A 277 31.65 13.47 -23.20
C ASP A 277 31.01 12.08 -23.30
N ALA A 278 31.51 11.25 -24.21
CA ALA A 278 31.03 9.88 -24.37
C ALA A 278 31.31 9.01 -23.14
N LYS A 279 32.46 9.18 -22.45
CA LYS A 279 32.75 8.52 -21.18
C LYS A 279 31.79 8.95 -20.06
N ASN A 280 31.54 10.25 -19.93
CA ASN A 280 30.59 10.77 -18.95
C ASN A 280 29.16 10.26 -19.21
N ASN A 281 28.76 10.19 -20.48
CA ASN A 281 27.45 9.63 -20.87
C ASN A 281 27.34 8.14 -20.56
N LEU A 282 28.41 7.37 -20.77
CA LEU A 282 28.44 5.94 -20.41
C LEU A 282 28.32 5.74 -18.90
N ASP A 283 29.07 6.50 -18.10
CA ASP A 283 28.98 6.43 -16.65
C ASP A 283 27.60 6.82 -16.14
N SER A 284 27.00 7.85 -16.71
CA SER A 284 25.63 8.28 -16.37
C SER A 284 24.59 7.20 -16.70
N ALA A 285 24.71 6.57 -17.89
CA ALA A 285 23.85 5.47 -18.29
C ALA A 285 24.04 4.23 -17.42
N ARG A 286 25.30 3.92 -17.03
CA ARG A 286 25.63 2.84 -16.08
C ARG A 286 24.98 3.07 -14.72
N LEU A 287 25.15 4.25 -14.15
CA LEU A 287 24.54 4.58 -12.85
C LEU A 287 23.03 4.53 -12.87
N SER A 288 22.41 5.00 -13.96
CA SER A 288 20.95 4.91 -14.16
C SER A 288 20.47 3.45 -14.23
N LEU A 289 21.21 2.57 -14.92
CA LEU A 289 20.90 1.15 -14.97
C LEU A 289 21.06 0.48 -13.60
N ILE A 290 22.15 0.77 -12.87
CA ILE A 290 22.40 0.29 -11.52
C ILE A 290 21.25 0.67 -10.59
N GLN A 291 20.75 1.91 -10.68
CA GLN A 291 19.61 2.36 -9.88
C GLN A 291 18.34 1.56 -10.15
N VAL A 292 18.06 1.25 -11.42
CA VAL A 292 16.88 0.44 -11.79
C VAL A 292 17.02 -1.00 -11.34
N LEU A 293 18.23 -1.57 -11.46
CA LEU A 293 18.53 -2.96 -11.08
C LEU A 293 18.73 -3.13 -9.57
N ASN A 294 18.93 -2.02 -8.84
CA ASN A 294 19.25 -2.00 -7.40
C ASN A 294 20.37 -2.97 -7.03
N ILE A 295 21.49 -2.82 -7.69
CA ILE A 295 22.73 -3.59 -7.47
C ILE A 295 23.88 -2.69 -7.03
N ASP A 296 24.99 -3.30 -6.62
CA ASP A 296 26.15 -2.55 -6.12
C ASP A 296 26.72 -1.60 -7.17
N LYS A 297 27.09 -0.38 -6.75
CA LYS A 297 27.65 0.69 -7.61
C LYS A 297 29.01 0.33 -8.24
N SER A 298 29.73 -0.60 -7.62
CA SER A 298 31.04 -1.09 -8.08
C SER A 298 30.93 -2.10 -9.23
N THR A 299 29.71 -2.52 -9.62
CA THR A 299 29.49 -3.50 -10.67
C THR A 299 29.69 -2.87 -12.04
N PHE A 300 30.54 -3.48 -12.86
CA PHE A 300 30.74 -3.15 -14.25
C PHE A 300 30.11 -4.22 -15.14
N PHE A 301 29.50 -3.79 -16.24
CA PHE A 301 28.83 -4.67 -17.20
C PHE A 301 29.45 -4.56 -18.57
N GLU A 302 29.44 -5.65 -19.30
CA GLU A 302 29.63 -5.73 -20.73
C GLU A 302 28.29 -6.16 -21.35
N ALA A 303 27.67 -5.29 -22.15
CA ALA A 303 26.38 -5.58 -22.77
C ALA A 303 26.54 -6.56 -23.93
N VAL A 304 25.88 -7.72 -23.84
CA VAL A 304 25.88 -8.71 -24.92
C VAL A 304 24.93 -8.29 -26.02
N ASP A 305 25.39 -8.44 -27.30
CA ASP A 305 24.58 -8.15 -28.47
C ASP A 305 23.52 -9.25 -28.70
N GLU A 306 22.27 -8.84 -28.70
CA GLU A 306 21.17 -9.68 -29.19
C GLU A 306 20.80 -9.29 -30.62
N ALA A 307 20.61 -10.28 -31.47
CA ALA A 307 20.12 -10.05 -32.83
C ALA A 307 18.71 -9.48 -32.80
N VAL A 308 18.48 -8.37 -33.46
CA VAL A 308 17.15 -7.77 -33.59
C VAL A 308 16.31 -8.70 -34.48
N GLN A 309 15.35 -9.39 -33.90
CA GLN A 309 14.40 -10.20 -34.66
C GLN A 309 13.32 -9.30 -35.25
N PRO A 310 12.93 -9.50 -36.52
CA PRO A 310 11.80 -8.79 -37.10
C PRO A 310 10.50 -9.18 -36.38
N VAL A 311 9.82 -8.20 -35.82
CA VAL A 311 8.51 -8.41 -35.16
C VAL A 311 7.43 -8.23 -36.24
N ALA A 312 6.54 -9.23 -36.38
CA ALA A 312 5.34 -9.07 -37.17
C ALA A 312 4.39 -8.06 -36.49
N VAL A 313 4.01 -7.01 -37.23
CA VAL A 313 3.10 -5.99 -36.73
C VAL A 313 1.67 -6.47 -36.98
N PRO A 314 0.82 -6.64 -35.93
CA PRO A 314 -0.57 -7.07 -36.12
C PRO A 314 -1.38 -5.97 -36.84
N PRO A 315 -2.45 -6.32 -37.55
CA PRO A 315 -3.38 -5.35 -38.14
C PRO A 315 -4.08 -4.54 -37.03
N LEU A 316 -4.48 -3.31 -37.34
CA LEU A 316 -5.06 -2.37 -36.39
C LEU A 316 -6.22 -2.96 -35.56
N GLN A 317 -7.15 -3.68 -36.22
CA GLN A 317 -8.30 -4.25 -35.53
C GLN A 317 -7.92 -5.31 -34.49
N GLU A 318 -6.96 -6.16 -34.81
CA GLU A 318 -6.43 -7.16 -33.88
C GLU A 318 -5.69 -6.49 -32.73
N ALA A 319 -4.86 -5.47 -33.01
CA ALA A 319 -4.14 -4.72 -32.00
C ALA A 319 -5.10 -4.00 -31.02
N LEU A 320 -6.20 -3.43 -31.51
CA LEU A 320 -7.24 -2.82 -30.69
C LEU A 320 -7.98 -3.86 -29.83
N ALA A 321 -8.33 -5.01 -30.39
CA ALA A 321 -8.96 -6.09 -29.64
C ALA A 321 -8.08 -6.58 -28.48
N LEU A 322 -6.79 -6.79 -28.75
CA LEU A 322 -5.80 -7.15 -27.72
C LEU A 322 -5.63 -6.04 -26.69
N ALA A 323 -5.64 -4.77 -27.09
CA ALA A 323 -5.52 -3.64 -26.19
C ALA A 323 -6.70 -3.61 -25.19
N PHE A 324 -7.94 -3.72 -25.65
CA PHE A 324 -9.12 -3.74 -24.77
C PHE A 324 -9.19 -5.01 -23.90
N GLN A 325 -8.60 -6.11 -24.31
CA GLN A 325 -8.56 -7.34 -23.54
C GLN A 325 -7.52 -7.32 -22.42
N TYR A 326 -6.33 -6.72 -22.66
CA TYR A 326 -5.18 -6.89 -21.75
C TYR A 326 -4.70 -5.60 -21.11
N ARG A 327 -5.09 -4.41 -21.57
CA ARG A 327 -4.66 -3.15 -20.95
C ARG A 327 -5.26 -2.99 -19.56
N THR A 328 -4.40 -2.89 -18.59
CA THR A 328 -4.74 -2.79 -17.18
C THR A 328 -5.47 -1.50 -16.83
N ASP A 329 -5.16 -0.38 -17.49
CA ASP A 329 -5.87 0.91 -17.34
C ASP A 329 -7.32 0.82 -17.80
N TYR A 330 -7.59 0.17 -18.93
CA TYR A 330 -8.94 -0.10 -19.42
C TYR A 330 -9.72 -1.01 -18.43
N LEU A 331 -9.11 -2.11 -18.02
CA LEU A 331 -9.74 -3.05 -17.07
C LEU A 331 -10.03 -2.39 -15.72
N ARG A 332 -9.12 -1.53 -15.22
CA ARG A 332 -9.35 -0.74 -13.99
C ARG A 332 -10.46 0.28 -14.16
N ALA A 333 -10.58 0.92 -15.32
CA ALA A 333 -11.67 1.85 -15.60
C ALA A 333 -13.05 1.14 -15.62
N VAL A 334 -13.13 -0.08 -16.19
CA VAL A 334 -14.33 -0.93 -16.11
C VAL A 334 -14.70 -1.22 -14.65
N LYS A 335 -13.73 -1.56 -13.80
CA LYS A 335 -13.95 -1.78 -12.36
C LYS A 335 -14.34 -0.50 -11.62
N GLY A 336 -13.80 0.64 -12.02
CA GLY A 336 -14.20 1.97 -11.53
C GLY A 336 -15.67 2.28 -11.81
N LEU A 337 -16.16 1.99 -13.02
CA LEU A 337 -17.56 2.12 -13.37
C LEU A 337 -18.47 1.18 -12.55
N GLU A 338 -18.04 -0.06 -12.33
CA GLU A 338 -18.76 -1.01 -11.47
C GLU A 338 -18.88 -0.48 -10.04
N THR A 339 -17.79 0.07 -9.49
CA THR A 339 -17.77 0.73 -8.18
C THR A 339 -18.71 1.92 -8.11
N ALA A 340 -18.73 2.79 -9.13
CA ALA A 340 -19.60 3.96 -9.18
C ALA A 340 -21.09 3.54 -9.24
N LYS A 341 -21.44 2.51 -10.01
CA LYS A 341 -22.78 1.93 -10.07
C LYS A 341 -23.23 1.37 -8.72
N LEU A 342 -22.37 0.63 -8.02
CA LEU A 342 -22.66 0.10 -6.69
C LEU A 342 -22.84 1.23 -5.66
N THR A 343 -22.01 2.26 -5.73
CA THR A 343 -22.08 3.43 -4.85
C THR A 343 -23.39 4.19 -5.06
N LEU A 344 -23.81 4.41 -6.31
CA LEU A 344 -25.10 5.02 -6.62
C LEU A 344 -26.26 4.16 -6.11
N ALA A 345 -26.21 2.84 -6.29
CA ALA A 345 -27.24 1.93 -5.80
C ALA A 345 -27.39 1.99 -4.28
N ARG A 346 -26.27 2.06 -3.55
CA ARG A 346 -26.27 2.28 -2.08
C ARG A 346 -26.81 3.65 -1.71
N ALA A 347 -26.33 4.73 -2.35
CA ALA A 347 -26.80 6.09 -2.07
C ALA A 347 -28.30 6.24 -2.35
N ARG A 348 -28.84 5.58 -3.38
CA ARG A 348 -30.28 5.54 -3.67
C ARG A 348 -31.08 4.89 -2.54
N ARG A 349 -30.58 3.83 -1.93
CA ARG A 349 -31.24 3.16 -0.79
C ARG A 349 -31.12 3.96 0.50
N ASN A 350 -29.97 4.60 0.74
CA ASN A 350 -29.76 5.41 1.92
C ASN A 350 -30.64 6.67 1.98
N ARG A 351 -31.25 7.06 0.85
CA ARG A 351 -32.22 8.14 0.77
C ARG A 351 -33.61 7.76 1.31
N LEU A 352 -33.89 6.45 1.47
CA LEU A 352 -35.15 5.98 2.02
C LEU A 352 -35.25 6.36 3.51
N TRP A 353 -36.46 6.36 4.03
CA TRP A 353 -36.71 6.51 5.47
C TRP A 353 -36.07 5.36 6.24
N SER A 354 -35.70 5.62 7.49
CA SER A 354 -35.25 4.55 8.37
C SER A 354 -36.44 3.87 9.00
N LEU A 355 -36.58 2.57 8.76
CA LEU A 355 -37.52 1.69 9.45
C LEU A 355 -36.71 0.54 10.00
N ASP A 356 -36.59 0.53 11.34
CA ASP A 356 -35.73 -0.41 12.03
C ASP A 356 -36.58 -1.30 12.94
N LEU A 357 -36.43 -2.61 12.82
CA LEU A 357 -36.92 -3.59 13.79
C LEU A 357 -35.84 -3.78 14.84
N THR A 358 -36.17 -3.48 16.10
CA THR A 358 -35.25 -3.65 17.23
C THR A 358 -35.90 -4.58 18.24
N ALA A 359 -35.15 -5.57 18.69
CA ALA A 359 -35.53 -6.40 19.83
C ALA A 359 -34.33 -6.47 20.79
N ALA A 360 -34.58 -6.32 22.07
CA ALA A 360 -33.54 -6.43 23.07
C ALA A 360 -34.02 -7.18 24.28
N THR A 361 -33.09 -7.85 24.95
CA THR A 361 -33.29 -8.42 26.26
C THR A 361 -32.11 -8.02 27.14
N THR A 362 -32.44 -7.62 28.36
CA THR A 362 -31.46 -7.17 29.33
C THR A 362 -31.72 -7.90 30.65
N ASP A 363 -30.67 -8.34 31.29
CA ASP A 363 -30.68 -8.86 32.65
C ASP A 363 -29.58 -8.15 33.43
N SER A 364 -29.93 -7.48 34.51
CA SER A 364 -28.96 -6.74 35.32
C SER A 364 -29.28 -6.89 36.79
N TYR A 365 -28.26 -7.04 37.56
CA TYR A 365 -28.35 -7.12 39.03
C TYR A 365 -27.37 -6.12 39.67
N ALA A 366 -27.90 -5.30 40.53
CA ALA A 366 -27.13 -4.45 41.42
C ALA A 366 -27.12 -5.04 42.81
N ALA A 367 -25.96 -5.48 43.27
CA ALA A 367 -25.79 -6.05 44.59
C ALA A 367 -25.90 -4.96 45.68
N SER A 368 -26.58 -5.28 46.77
CA SER A 368 -26.59 -4.43 47.95
C SER A 368 -25.23 -4.43 48.65
N VAL A 369 -25.03 -3.51 49.56
CA VAL A 369 -23.77 -3.28 50.33
C VAL A 369 -23.20 -4.55 51.00
N PHE A 370 -24.00 -5.58 51.18
CA PHE A 370 -23.64 -6.84 51.86
C PHE A 370 -23.35 -8.00 50.88
N ASP A 371 -23.58 -7.83 49.57
CA ASP A 371 -23.35 -8.87 48.57
C ASP A 371 -21.95 -8.82 48.03
N THR A 372 -21.41 -9.97 47.62
CA THR A 372 -20.13 -10.10 46.95
C THR A 372 -20.29 -9.92 45.44
N TYR A 373 -19.19 -9.62 44.73
CA TYR A 373 -19.16 -9.59 43.28
C TYR A 373 -19.66 -10.92 42.65
N ASP A 374 -19.28 -12.06 43.24
CA ASP A 374 -19.72 -13.38 42.77
C ASP A 374 -21.25 -13.54 42.85
N ALA A 375 -21.87 -13.00 43.91
CA ALA A 375 -23.33 -13.00 44.01
C ALA A 375 -23.99 -12.14 42.93
N ALA A 376 -23.47 -10.96 42.65
CA ALA A 376 -23.97 -10.11 41.59
C ALA A 376 -23.84 -10.79 40.21
N PHE A 377 -22.67 -11.40 39.93
CA PHE A 377 -22.43 -12.13 38.71
C PHE A 377 -23.39 -13.31 38.52
N ARG A 378 -23.51 -14.18 39.50
CA ARG A 378 -24.40 -15.37 39.40
C ARG A 378 -25.87 -14.99 39.23
N ARG A 379 -26.33 -13.95 39.93
CA ARG A 379 -27.71 -13.49 39.82
C ARG A 379 -28.04 -12.87 38.47
N ALA A 380 -27.10 -12.12 37.87
CA ALA A 380 -27.27 -11.56 36.51
C ALA A 380 -27.46 -12.64 35.45
N PHE A 381 -27.00 -13.88 35.66
CA PHE A 381 -27.20 -14.97 34.72
C PHE A 381 -28.30 -15.97 35.15
N ASN A 382 -28.62 -16.08 36.43
CA ASN A 382 -29.57 -17.09 36.93
C ASN A 382 -30.95 -16.54 37.27
N ASN A 383 -31.15 -15.22 37.28
CA ASN A 383 -32.38 -14.62 37.78
C ASN A 383 -33.41 -14.44 36.64
N GLY A 384 -33.76 -15.55 35.96
CA GLY A 384 -34.64 -15.55 34.79
C GLY A 384 -36.05 -14.96 34.97
N ALA A 385 -36.43 -14.56 36.23
CA ALA A 385 -37.72 -13.95 36.55
C ALA A 385 -37.76 -12.41 36.39
N GLU A 386 -36.59 -11.75 36.27
CA GLU A 386 -36.47 -10.27 36.22
C GLU A 386 -35.89 -9.78 34.90
N ARG A 387 -35.98 -10.60 33.83
CA ARG A 387 -35.50 -10.20 32.49
C ARG A 387 -36.42 -9.20 31.85
N ASP A 388 -35.85 -8.07 31.54
CA ASP A 388 -36.51 -7.09 30.68
C ASP A 388 -36.34 -7.47 29.23
N TRP A 389 -37.39 -7.36 28.44
CA TRP A 389 -37.32 -7.48 26.99
C TRP A 389 -38.23 -6.48 26.31
N TYR A 390 -37.82 -6.02 25.17
CA TYR A 390 -38.69 -5.26 24.27
C TYR A 390 -38.48 -5.65 22.82
N ALA A 391 -39.53 -5.47 22.02
CA ALA A 391 -39.44 -5.55 20.59
C ALA A 391 -40.27 -4.41 19.99
N GLY A 392 -39.77 -3.73 19.03
CA GLY A 392 -40.43 -2.57 18.45
C GLY A 392 -39.98 -2.24 17.03
N LEU A 393 -40.80 -1.47 16.37
CA LEU A 393 -40.50 -0.87 15.08
C LEU A 393 -40.32 0.63 15.28
N GLU A 394 -39.18 1.16 14.80
CA GLU A 394 -38.89 2.58 14.86
C GLU A 394 -38.88 3.14 13.43
N LEU A 395 -39.76 4.08 13.14
CA LEU A 395 -39.80 4.80 11.88
C LEU A 395 -39.27 6.22 12.08
N LYS A 396 -38.14 6.54 11.40
CA LYS A 396 -37.57 7.89 11.40
C LYS A 396 -37.79 8.55 10.05
N ILE A 397 -38.56 9.62 10.03
CA ILE A 397 -38.87 10.41 8.84
C ILE A 397 -38.15 11.77 8.99
N PRO A 398 -37.16 12.08 8.15
CA PRO A 398 -36.54 13.39 8.15
C PRO A 398 -37.52 14.44 7.64
N LEU A 399 -37.80 15.47 8.43
CA LEU A 399 -38.75 16.53 8.06
C LEU A 399 -38.11 17.59 7.15
N VAL A 400 -36.79 17.60 7.03
CA VAL A 400 -36.05 18.52 6.17
C VAL A 400 -35.80 17.88 4.80
N TYR A 401 -36.20 18.56 3.72
CA TYR A 401 -36.11 18.03 2.35
C TYR A 401 -34.66 17.85 1.88
N MET A 402 -33.76 18.77 2.21
CA MET A 402 -32.34 18.74 1.82
C MET A 402 -31.51 18.08 2.92
N THR A 403 -31.42 16.77 2.89
CA THR A 403 -30.60 15.99 3.81
C THR A 403 -29.20 15.68 3.24
N SER A 404 -28.26 15.30 4.09
CA SER A 404 -26.94 14.80 3.68
C SER A 404 -27.05 13.58 2.75
N ASP A 405 -28.10 12.78 2.91
CA ASP A 405 -28.36 11.61 2.07
C ASP A 405 -28.77 12.00 0.63
N MET A 406 -29.56 13.07 0.47
CA MET A 406 -29.86 13.65 -0.84
C MET A 406 -28.61 14.16 -1.56
N ARG A 407 -27.76 14.91 -0.82
CA ARG A 407 -26.47 15.35 -1.36
C ARG A 407 -25.60 14.17 -1.78
N SER A 408 -25.54 13.11 -0.97
CA SER A 408 -24.76 11.90 -1.25
C SER A 408 -25.30 11.17 -2.50
N TYR A 409 -26.62 11.14 -2.69
CA TYR A 409 -27.23 10.56 -3.89
C TYR A 409 -26.89 11.35 -5.17
N TYR A 410 -27.02 12.67 -5.13
CA TYR A 410 -26.65 13.50 -6.29
C TYR A 410 -25.14 13.47 -6.54
N GLY A 411 -24.33 13.43 -5.49
CA GLY A 411 -22.90 13.22 -5.61
C GLY A 411 -22.58 11.92 -6.34
N ALA A 412 -23.11 10.80 -5.86
CA ALA A 412 -22.89 9.50 -6.47
C ALA A 412 -23.42 9.42 -7.93
N LYS A 413 -24.51 10.12 -8.24
CA LYS A 413 -25.03 10.23 -9.62
C LYS A 413 -24.05 10.97 -10.53
N ASN A 414 -23.56 12.13 -10.08
CA ASN A 414 -22.57 12.92 -10.80
C ASN A 414 -21.24 12.16 -10.96
N ASP A 415 -20.82 11.43 -9.94
CA ASP A 415 -19.58 10.65 -9.98
C ASP A 415 -19.69 9.49 -10.99
N LEU A 416 -20.87 8.85 -11.11
CA LEU A 416 -21.11 7.86 -12.16
C LEU A 416 -21.02 8.48 -13.55
N GLU A 417 -21.68 9.63 -13.77
CA GLU A 417 -21.66 10.34 -15.06
C GLU A 417 -20.24 10.77 -15.44
N LYS A 418 -19.46 11.29 -14.48
CA LYS A 418 -18.04 11.59 -14.69
C LYS A 418 -17.22 10.35 -15.02
N ALA A 419 -17.50 9.23 -14.37
CA ALA A 419 -16.82 7.97 -14.64
C ALA A 419 -17.16 7.43 -16.04
N ASP A 420 -18.40 7.55 -16.49
CA ASP A 420 -18.80 7.19 -17.85
C ASP A 420 -18.10 8.07 -18.89
N LEU A 421 -18.06 9.39 -18.70
CA LEU A 421 -17.34 10.32 -19.58
C LEU A 421 -15.83 10.04 -19.64
N ALA A 422 -15.22 9.77 -18.48
CA ALA A 422 -13.80 9.41 -18.39
C ALA A 422 -13.50 8.08 -19.08
N PHE A 423 -14.41 7.11 -19.01
CA PHE A 423 -14.30 5.83 -19.68
C PHE A 423 -14.37 5.95 -21.20
N GLU A 424 -15.33 6.73 -21.73
CA GLU A 424 -15.42 6.97 -23.18
C GLU A 424 -14.17 7.73 -23.69
N LYS A 425 -13.70 8.72 -22.93
CA LYS A 425 -12.43 9.39 -23.26
C LYS A 425 -11.26 8.40 -23.29
N LEU A 426 -11.15 7.53 -22.29
CA LEU A 426 -10.07 6.53 -22.23
C LEU A 426 -10.08 5.58 -23.43
N LYS A 427 -11.26 5.16 -23.91
CA LYS A 427 -11.37 4.35 -25.12
C LYS A 427 -10.75 5.06 -26.32
N LEU A 428 -11.14 6.34 -26.52
CA LEU A 428 -10.61 7.15 -27.63
C LEU A 428 -9.08 7.33 -27.49
N ASP A 429 -8.59 7.62 -26.28
CA ASP A 429 -7.16 7.77 -26.02
C ASP A 429 -6.41 6.46 -26.35
N ILE A 430 -6.95 5.30 -25.95
CA ILE A 430 -6.39 3.98 -26.30
C ILE A 430 -6.34 3.74 -27.81
N GLU A 431 -7.41 4.06 -28.55
CA GLU A 431 -7.44 3.93 -30.00
C GLU A 431 -6.37 4.77 -30.66
N ILE A 432 -6.23 6.03 -30.23
CA ILE A 432 -5.20 6.95 -30.76
C ILE A 432 -3.79 6.45 -30.42
N GLU A 433 -3.58 6.00 -29.18
CA GLU A 433 -2.27 5.46 -28.74
C GLU A 433 -1.87 4.22 -29.53
N VAL A 434 -2.79 3.28 -29.75
CA VAL A 434 -2.53 2.06 -30.52
C VAL A 434 -2.20 2.41 -31.97
N GLN A 435 -2.97 3.32 -32.61
CA GLN A 435 -2.67 3.78 -33.97
C GLN A 435 -1.30 4.44 -34.06
N ASN A 436 -0.95 5.30 -33.10
CA ASN A 436 0.35 5.96 -33.05
C ASN A 436 1.48 4.94 -32.84
N ALA A 437 1.28 3.96 -31.93
CA ALA A 437 2.26 2.92 -31.67
C ALA A 437 2.55 2.08 -32.93
N LEU A 438 1.50 1.66 -33.65
CA LEU A 438 1.65 0.91 -34.91
C LEU A 438 2.39 1.70 -35.96
N ARG A 439 2.03 2.99 -36.17
CA ARG A 439 2.76 3.89 -37.11
C ARG A 439 4.22 4.06 -36.69
N ASN A 440 4.50 4.24 -35.43
CA ASN A 440 5.85 4.38 -34.92
C ASN A 440 6.68 3.11 -35.14
N VAL A 441 6.11 1.92 -34.94
CA VAL A 441 6.79 0.65 -35.24
C VAL A 441 7.13 0.53 -36.72
N ASP A 442 6.18 0.80 -37.63
CA ASP A 442 6.41 0.77 -39.08
C ASP A 442 7.47 1.79 -39.51
N SER A 443 7.36 3.04 -39.05
CA SER A 443 8.33 4.10 -39.33
C SER A 443 9.74 3.75 -38.84
N ASN A 444 9.86 3.27 -37.59
CA ASN A 444 11.14 2.87 -37.01
C ASN A 444 11.75 1.67 -37.75
N TYR A 445 10.92 0.72 -38.20
CA TYR A 445 11.40 -0.42 -38.99
C TYR A 445 11.94 0.02 -40.36
N ARG A 446 11.26 0.95 -41.06
CA ARG A 446 11.75 1.54 -42.31
C ARG A 446 13.04 2.33 -42.09
N SER A 447 13.11 3.12 -41.03
CA SER A 447 14.31 3.88 -40.65
C SER A 447 15.48 2.94 -40.34
N LEU A 448 15.24 1.82 -39.66
CA LEU A 448 16.27 0.81 -39.39
C LEU A 448 16.85 0.22 -40.71
N LYS A 449 15.98 -0.16 -41.66
CA LYS A 449 16.42 -0.66 -42.97
C LYS A 449 17.26 0.38 -43.74
N SER A 450 16.81 1.64 -43.75
CA SER A 450 17.54 2.73 -44.39
C SER A 450 18.89 2.98 -43.72
N ALA A 451 18.96 2.97 -42.39
CA ALA A 451 20.20 3.13 -41.65
C ALA A 451 21.17 1.96 -41.87
N GLN A 452 20.67 0.72 -41.93
CA GLN A 452 21.49 -0.46 -42.26
C GLN A 452 22.11 -0.34 -43.66
N LEU A 453 21.31 0.06 -44.67
CA LEU A 453 21.81 0.30 -46.03
C LEU A 453 22.83 1.45 -46.08
N ALA A 454 22.53 2.58 -45.41
CA ALA A 454 23.46 3.71 -45.34
C ALA A 454 24.79 3.31 -44.69
N ARG A 455 24.78 2.50 -43.62
CA ARG A 455 25.99 1.97 -43.00
C ARG A 455 26.78 1.11 -43.96
N GLN A 456 26.15 0.16 -44.66
CA GLN A 456 26.82 -0.69 -45.66
C GLN A 456 27.47 0.10 -46.77
N LEU A 457 26.78 1.14 -47.27
CA LEU A 457 27.32 2.02 -48.34
C LEU A 457 28.48 2.88 -47.81
N ALA A 458 28.39 3.37 -46.56
CA ALA A 458 29.46 4.13 -45.92
C ALA A 458 30.72 3.29 -45.70
N GLU A 459 30.55 2.02 -45.27
CA GLU A 459 31.64 1.04 -45.10
C GLU A 459 32.34 0.79 -46.47
N LYS A 460 31.57 0.54 -47.53
CA LYS A 460 32.11 0.38 -48.89
C LYS A 460 32.84 1.64 -49.39
N LYS A 461 32.24 2.83 -49.13
CA LYS A 461 32.88 4.10 -49.48
C LYS A 461 34.22 4.27 -48.77
N LEU A 462 34.27 3.98 -47.49
CA LEU A 462 35.50 4.03 -46.72
C LEU A 462 36.58 3.10 -47.28
N GLN A 463 36.19 1.86 -47.64
CA GLN A 463 37.11 0.90 -48.22
C GLN A 463 37.68 1.41 -49.57
N ILE A 464 36.82 1.95 -50.45
CA ILE A 464 37.26 2.51 -51.76
C ILE A 464 38.20 3.70 -51.54
N GLU A 465 37.92 4.59 -50.58
CA GLU A 465 38.82 5.73 -50.33
C GLU A 465 40.15 5.30 -49.71
N GLN A 466 40.17 4.23 -48.88
CA GLN A 466 41.41 3.65 -48.36
C GLN A 466 42.26 3.00 -49.48
N GLU A 467 41.63 2.30 -50.42
CA GLU A 467 42.31 1.74 -51.61
C GLU A 467 42.90 2.83 -52.49
N LYS A 468 42.22 3.96 -52.67
CA LYS A 468 42.75 5.12 -53.43
C LYS A 468 43.92 5.81 -52.73
N LEU A 469 43.97 5.84 -51.43
CA LEU A 469 45.07 6.43 -50.66
C LEU A 469 46.31 5.53 -50.62
N GLY A 470 46.13 4.21 -50.82
CA GLY A 470 47.21 3.22 -50.85
C GLY A 470 47.82 3.03 -52.27
N ALA A 471 47.15 3.56 -53.33
CA ALA A 471 47.61 3.54 -54.68
C ALA A 471 48.27 4.88 -55.09
#